data_87554608b51d6761128d15be1d93f7d3
#
_entry.id   87554608b51d6761128d15be1d93f7d3
#
_cell.length_a   1.000
_cell.length_b   1.000
_cell.length_c   1.000
_cell.angle_alpha   90.00
_cell.angle_beta   90.00
_cell.angle_gamma   90.00
#
_symmetry.space_group_name_H-M   'P 1'
#
loop_
_entity.id
_entity.type
_entity.pdbx_description
1 polymer ?
#
loop_
_entity_poly.entity_id
_entity_poly.type
_entity_poly.pdbx_seq_one_letter_code
_entity_poly.pdbx_strand_id
1 'polypeptide(L)'
;MNLLKDKHGEGDDGCAHAAHRSAGAPDALAAAEAACRSRGARLTPIRRDVLGVLYSTHRPLGAYDIADALAGQGRRKLAPITIYRALEFLMAEGLVHRLASRNAFVACPHQHAPQDLVAFLICEGCGGVDEMSSAPLGRALSGLLEAERFEPHLQVLEISGRCAHCRAPAPAEAGA
;
A
#
# COMPACT_ATOMS: atom_id res chain seq x y z
N MET A 1 -6.22 11.47 -26.18
CA MET A 1 -6.91 10.21 -26.51
C MET A 1 -6.71 9.29 -25.31
N ASN A 2 -7.77 9.11 -24.53
CA ASN A 2 -7.77 8.61 -23.15
C ASN A 2 -7.96 7.08 -23.19
N LEU A 3 -6.91 6.30 -22.97
CA LEU A 3 -6.89 4.84 -23.11
C LEU A 3 -6.54 4.10 -21.80
N LEU A 4 -6.99 4.65 -20.66
CA LEU A 4 -6.90 3.96 -19.37
C LEU A 4 -8.26 4.02 -18.65
N LYS A 5 -9.32 3.62 -19.36
CA LYS A 5 -10.61 3.36 -18.74
C LYS A 5 -10.87 1.86 -18.77
N ASP A 6 -11.16 1.35 -17.59
CA ASP A 6 -11.91 0.11 -17.35
C ASP A 6 -11.24 -1.22 -17.67
N LYS A 7 -10.56 -1.81 -16.68
CA LYS A 7 -10.69 -3.24 -16.37
C LYS A 7 -10.54 -3.45 -14.87
N HIS A 8 -11.47 -2.96 -14.07
CA HIS A 8 -11.74 -3.54 -12.77
C HIS A 8 -12.59 -4.79 -13.01
N GLY A 9 -11.93 -5.88 -13.40
CA GLY A 9 -12.56 -7.19 -13.48
C GLY A 9 -12.93 -7.68 -12.07
N GLU A 10 -14.19 -7.94 -11.84
CA GLU A 10 -14.71 -8.84 -10.82
C GLU A 10 -13.95 -10.18 -10.94
N GLY A 11 -13.05 -10.49 -10.03
CA GLY A 11 -12.31 -11.75 -10.06
C GLY A 11 -11.05 -11.75 -9.22
N ASP A 12 -11.06 -11.13 -8.03
CA ASP A 12 -9.83 -10.96 -7.26
C ASP A 12 -9.83 -11.56 -5.86
N ASP A 13 -10.86 -12.28 -5.49
CA ASP A 13 -10.95 -12.93 -4.19
C ASP A 13 -10.09 -14.21 -4.07
N GLY A 14 -9.43 -14.59 -5.15
CA GLY A 14 -8.65 -15.81 -5.25
C GLY A 14 -7.13 -15.67 -5.09
N CYS A 15 -6.59 -14.44 -4.97
CA CYS A 15 -5.16 -14.28 -4.75
C CYS A 15 -4.84 -14.41 -3.25
N ALA A 16 -3.86 -15.26 -2.89
CA ALA A 16 -3.44 -15.46 -1.51
C ALA A 16 -3.02 -14.15 -0.81
N HIS A 17 -2.59 -13.14 -1.56
CA HIS A 17 -2.31 -11.80 -1.03
C HIS A 17 -3.53 -11.15 -0.38
N ALA A 18 -4.72 -11.29 -0.98
CA ALA A 18 -5.95 -10.71 -0.45
C ALA A 18 -6.32 -11.32 0.91
N ALA A 19 -6.30 -12.66 0.98
CA ALA A 19 -6.63 -13.38 2.21
C ALA A 19 -5.64 -13.08 3.34
N HIS A 20 -4.34 -13.03 3.03
CA HIS A 20 -3.30 -12.77 4.02
C HIS A 20 -3.38 -11.35 4.60
N ARG A 21 -3.65 -10.36 3.77
CA ARG A 21 -3.79 -8.95 4.22
C ARG A 21 -5.03 -8.72 5.06
N SER A 22 -6.17 -9.24 4.66
CA SER A 22 -7.41 -9.06 5.42
C SER A 22 -7.38 -9.75 6.78
N ALA A 23 -6.73 -10.90 6.89
CA ALA A 23 -6.59 -11.60 8.16
C ALA A 23 -5.73 -10.84 9.19
N GLY A 24 -4.68 -10.15 8.74
CA GLY A 24 -3.78 -9.38 9.60
C GLY A 24 -4.22 -7.94 9.91
N ALA A 25 -5.28 -7.44 9.28
CA ALA A 25 -5.69 -6.05 9.39
C ALA A 25 -6.00 -5.55 10.82
N PRO A 26 -6.71 -6.32 11.70
CA PRO A 26 -6.98 -5.86 13.06
C PRO A 26 -5.73 -5.69 13.90
N ASP A 27 -4.79 -6.64 13.81
CA ASP A 27 -3.53 -6.62 14.58
C ASP A 27 -2.63 -5.48 14.09
N ALA A 28 -2.55 -5.26 12.77
CA ALA A 28 -1.81 -4.17 12.17
C ALA A 28 -2.36 -2.80 12.62
N LEU A 29 -3.68 -2.65 12.71
CA LEU A 29 -4.31 -1.41 13.17
C LEU A 29 -4.02 -1.15 14.65
N ALA A 30 -4.07 -2.18 15.50
CA ALA A 30 -3.72 -2.06 16.91
C ALA A 30 -2.24 -1.69 17.10
N ALA A 31 -1.34 -2.29 16.33
CA ALA A 31 0.08 -1.97 16.33
C ALA A 31 0.34 -0.52 15.89
N ALA A 32 -0.34 -0.05 14.85
CA ALA A 32 -0.26 1.34 14.38
C ALA A 32 -0.73 2.34 15.45
N GLU A 33 -1.81 2.03 16.18
CA GLU A 33 -2.28 2.85 17.30
C GLU A 33 -1.26 2.93 18.44
N ALA A 34 -0.64 1.80 18.79
CA ALA A 34 0.39 1.74 19.81
C ALA A 34 1.63 2.55 19.39
N ALA A 35 2.06 2.42 18.14
CA ALA A 35 3.19 3.15 17.58
C ALA A 35 2.95 4.68 17.54
N CYS A 36 1.76 5.12 17.18
CA CYS A 36 1.39 6.54 17.25
C CYS A 36 1.46 7.05 18.69
N ARG A 37 0.87 6.32 19.66
CA ARG A 37 0.88 6.71 21.06
C ARG A 37 2.29 6.84 21.63
N SER A 38 3.19 5.90 21.33
CA SER A 38 4.56 5.94 21.82
C SER A 38 5.35 7.15 21.31
N ARG A 39 4.96 7.69 20.15
CA ARG A 39 5.56 8.90 19.54
C ARG A 39 4.81 10.18 19.87
N GLY A 40 3.81 10.14 20.77
CA GLY A 40 2.99 11.28 21.13
C GLY A 40 2.02 11.73 20.01
N ALA A 41 1.88 10.94 18.96
CA ALA A 41 0.95 11.20 17.85
C ALA A 41 -0.43 10.62 18.14
N ARG A 42 -1.48 11.24 17.58
CA ARG A 42 -2.86 10.80 17.81
C ARG A 42 -3.48 10.25 16.51
N LEU A 43 -3.84 8.98 16.54
CA LEU A 43 -4.64 8.36 15.50
C LEU A 43 -6.13 8.70 15.76
N THR A 44 -6.62 9.80 15.15
CA THR A 44 -8.03 10.22 15.26
C THR A 44 -8.95 9.20 14.59
N PRO A 45 -10.28 9.18 14.90
CA PRO A 45 -11.21 8.23 14.27
C PRO A 45 -11.12 8.19 12.76
N ILE A 46 -11.05 9.35 12.09
CA ILE A 46 -10.96 9.38 10.62
C ILE A 46 -9.63 8.80 10.10
N ARG A 47 -8.51 9.05 10.76
CA ARG A 47 -7.20 8.47 10.39
C ARG A 47 -7.21 6.96 10.57
N ARG A 48 -7.83 6.49 11.64
CA ARG A 48 -8.02 5.07 11.91
C ARG A 48 -8.86 4.40 10.84
N ASP A 49 -9.97 5.03 10.43
CA ASP A 49 -10.87 4.49 9.42
C ASP A 49 -10.18 4.42 8.05
N VAL A 50 -9.47 5.48 7.63
CA VAL A 50 -8.69 5.49 6.39
C VAL A 50 -7.63 4.39 6.40
N LEU A 51 -6.90 4.24 7.50
CA LEU A 51 -5.89 3.19 7.66
C LEU A 51 -6.53 1.79 7.63
N GLY A 52 -7.69 1.61 8.28
CA GLY A 52 -8.45 0.36 8.28
C GLY A 52 -8.88 -0.06 6.87
N VAL A 53 -9.35 0.88 6.05
CA VAL A 53 -9.67 0.62 4.64
C VAL A 53 -8.42 0.15 3.87
N LEU A 54 -7.28 0.80 4.07
CA LEU A 54 -6.04 0.41 3.41
C LEU A 54 -5.52 -0.95 3.87
N TYR A 55 -5.70 -1.32 5.14
CA TYR A 55 -5.34 -2.66 5.62
C TYR A 55 -6.27 -3.77 5.14
N SER A 56 -7.52 -3.44 4.79
CA SER A 56 -8.51 -4.43 4.33
C SER A 56 -8.30 -4.90 2.89
N THR A 57 -7.38 -4.27 2.16
CA THR A 57 -7.10 -4.63 0.75
C THR A 57 -5.61 -4.85 0.51
N HIS A 58 -5.29 -5.68 -0.47
CA HIS A 58 -3.94 -5.87 -0.99
C HIS A 58 -3.63 -4.95 -2.18
N ARG A 59 -4.64 -4.22 -2.66
CA ARG A 59 -4.52 -3.27 -3.77
C ARG A 59 -4.28 -1.85 -3.27
N PRO A 60 -3.50 -1.05 -3.99
CA PRO A 60 -3.39 0.36 -3.69
C PRO A 60 -4.71 1.07 -4.01
N LEU A 61 -5.10 2.01 -3.15
CA LEU A 61 -6.32 2.80 -3.31
C LEU A 61 -6.00 4.27 -3.52
N GLY A 62 -6.70 4.90 -4.45
CA GLY A 62 -6.74 6.35 -4.56
C GLY A 62 -7.56 7.00 -3.43
N ALA A 63 -7.39 8.29 -3.21
CA ALA A 63 -8.13 9.00 -2.16
C ALA A 63 -9.65 8.96 -2.37
N TYR A 64 -10.10 8.92 -3.62
CA TYR A 64 -11.52 8.80 -3.95
C TYR A 64 -12.06 7.40 -3.66
N ASP A 65 -11.27 6.35 -3.97
CA ASP A 65 -11.65 4.96 -3.68
C ASP A 65 -11.78 4.74 -2.16
N ILE A 66 -10.88 5.34 -1.38
CA ILE A 66 -10.95 5.32 0.10
C ILE A 66 -12.23 6.02 0.59
N ALA A 67 -12.56 7.18 0.03
CA ALA A 67 -13.78 7.91 0.40
C ALA A 67 -15.05 7.11 0.08
N ASP A 68 -15.10 6.44 -1.06
CA ASP A 68 -16.23 5.62 -1.48
C ASP A 68 -16.32 4.33 -0.64
N ALA A 69 -15.20 3.69 -0.31
CA ALA A 69 -15.16 2.54 0.60
C ALA A 69 -15.70 2.89 2.00
N LEU A 70 -15.32 4.04 2.55
CA LEU A 70 -15.83 4.53 3.84
C LEU A 70 -17.33 4.83 3.79
N ALA A 71 -17.82 5.42 2.68
CA ALA A 71 -19.25 5.67 2.50
C ALA A 71 -20.04 4.35 2.42
N GLY A 72 -19.51 3.32 1.76
CA GLY A 72 -20.10 1.97 1.70
C GLY A 72 -20.18 1.29 3.08
N GLN A 73 -19.33 1.67 4.03
CA GLN A 73 -19.37 1.19 5.42
C GLN A 73 -20.35 1.97 6.31
N GLY A 74 -21.26 2.76 5.72
CA GLY A 74 -22.28 3.52 6.44
C GLY A 74 -21.81 4.87 6.98
N ARG A 75 -20.60 5.31 6.62
CA ARG A 75 -20.15 6.66 6.97
C ARG A 75 -20.70 7.70 6.00
N ARG A 76 -20.93 8.93 6.50
CA ARG A 76 -21.23 10.05 5.62
C ARG A 76 -20.09 10.25 4.62
N LYS A 77 -20.42 10.50 3.35
CA LYS A 77 -19.42 10.79 2.32
C LYS A 77 -18.51 11.96 2.75
N LEU A 78 -17.24 11.70 2.85
CA LEU A 78 -16.24 12.66 3.29
C LEU A 78 -15.71 13.46 2.11
N ALA A 79 -15.38 14.73 2.36
CA ALA A 79 -14.73 15.55 1.36
C ALA A 79 -13.30 15.01 1.07
N PRO A 80 -12.85 14.99 -0.20
CA PRO A 80 -11.53 14.48 -0.56
C PRO A 80 -10.39 15.11 0.25
N ILE A 81 -10.47 16.38 0.56
CA ILE A 81 -9.48 17.09 1.39
C ILE A 81 -9.31 16.46 2.77
N THR A 82 -10.38 15.90 3.34
CA THR A 82 -10.34 15.23 4.65
C THR A 82 -9.53 13.93 4.54
N ILE A 83 -9.72 13.18 3.44
CA ILE A 83 -8.96 11.95 3.17
C ILE A 83 -7.48 12.29 2.95
N TYR A 84 -7.16 13.31 2.14
CA TYR A 84 -5.78 13.72 1.91
C TYR A 84 -5.06 14.14 3.20
N ARG A 85 -5.70 14.91 4.08
CA ARG A 85 -5.13 15.27 5.39
C ARG A 85 -4.89 14.07 6.29
N ALA A 86 -5.76 13.07 6.22
CA ALA A 86 -5.53 11.81 6.94
C ALA A 86 -4.34 11.04 6.37
N LEU A 87 -4.25 10.93 5.04
CA LEU A 87 -3.16 10.27 4.33
C LEU A 87 -1.81 10.96 4.58
N GLU A 88 -1.75 12.30 4.53
CA GLU A 88 -0.54 13.07 4.85
C GLU A 88 -0.02 12.75 6.26
N PHE A 89 -0.92 12.72 7.26
CA PHE A 89 -0.54 12.31 8.59
C PHE A 89 -0.04 10.87 8.65
N LEU A 90 -0.76 9.94 8.02
CA LEU A 90 -0.39 8.51 8.03
C LEU A 90 0.95 8.26 7.32
N MET A 91 1.25 9.01 6.27
CA MET A 91 2.57 8.97 5.60
C MET A 91 3.66 9.55 6.51
N ALA A 92 3.41 10.67 7.18
CA ALA A 92 4.37 11.26 8.12
C ALA A 92 4.68 10.32 9.30
N GLU A 93 3.72 9.49 9.71
CA GLU A 93 3.89 8.47 10.74
C GLU A 93 4.49 7.15 10.20
N GLY A 94 4.75 7.03 8.91
CA GLY A 94 5.26 5.81 8.29
C GLY A 94 4.27 4.64 8.26
N LEU A 95 2.97 4.92 8.34
CA LEU A 95 1.90 3.92 8.34
C LEU A 95 1.32 3.67 6.95
N VAL A 96 1.59 4.56 6.01
CA VAL A 96 1.09 4.54 4.64
C VAL A 96 2.19 4.99 3.69
N HIS A 97 2.30 4.33 2.55
CA HIS A 97 3.16 4.74 1.45
C HIS A 97 2.31 5.19 0.25
N ARG A 98 2.83 6.18 -0.48
CA ARG A 98 2.26 6.61 -1.76
C ARG A 98 3.02 5.94 -2.89
N LEU A 99 2.31 5.27 -3.77
CA LEU A 99 2.84 4.78 -5.04
C LEU A 99 2.74 5.90 -6.08
N ALA A 100 3.89 6.41 -6.52
CA ALA A 100 3.96 7.52 -7.45
C ALA A 100 3.43 7.13 -8.83
N SER A 101 3.76 5.92 -9.31
CA SER A 101 3.34 5.41 -10.61
C SER A 101 1.82 5.25 -10.76
N ARG A 102 1.10 5.09 -9.65
CA ARG A 102 -0.35 4.84 -9.65
C ARG A 102 -1.17 5.96 -8.99
N ASN A 103 -0.52 6.97 -8.42
CA ASN A 103 -1.16 8.01 -7.60
C ASN A 103 -2.11 7.41 -6.55
N ALA A 104 -1.71 6.33 -5.92
CA ALA A 104 -2.49 5.55 -4.97
C ALA A 104 -1.68 5.30 -3.69
N PHE A 105 -2.33 4.77 -2.66
CA PHE A 105 -1.78 4.60 -1.33
C PHE A 105 -1.89 3.14 -0.91
N VAL A 106 -0.89 2.66 -0.17
CA VAL A 106 -0.86 1.33 0.44
C VAL A 106 -0.53 1.46 1.93
N ALA A 107 -1.15 0.64 2.76
CA ALA A 107 -0.78 0.56 4.16
C ALA A 107 0.57 -0.14 4.31
N CYS A 108 1.43 0.37 5.19
CA CYS A 108 2.68 -0.26 5.59
C CYS A 108 2.39 -1.22 6.76
N PRO A 109 2.54 -2.53 6.60
CA PRO A 109 2.36 -3.49 7.68
C PRO A 109 3.59 -3.58 8.60
N HIS A 110 4.71 -3.01 8.16
CA HIS A 110 5.99 -3.09 8.86
C HIS A 110 6.45 -1.71 9.32
N GLN A 111 7.04 -1.64 10.50
CA GLN A 111 7.70 -0.43 10.95
C GLN A 111 9.12 -0.42 10.37
N HIS A 112 9.34 0.39 9.34
CA HIS A 112 10.68 0.62 8.79
C HIS A 112 11.35 1.80 9.48
N ALA A 113 12.67 1.75 9.59
CA ALA A 113 13.42 2.95 9.93
C ALA A 113 13.33 3.95 8.76
N PRO A 114 13.34 5.26 9.01
CA PRO A 114 13.22 6.28 7.97
C PRO A 114 14.29 6.18 6.85
N GLN A 115 15.42 5.56 7.16
CA GLN A 115 16.55 5.34 6.25
C GLN A 115 16.46 4.02 5.47
N ASP A 116 15.49 3.14 5.76
CA ASP A 116 15.38 1.87 5.07
C ASP A 116 14.83 2.09 3.67
N LEU A 117 15.54 1.55 2.68
CA LEU A 117 15.03 1.50 1.31
C LEU A 117 13.92 0.46 1.22
N VAL A 118 12.74 0.93 0.89
CA VAL A 118 11.57 0.09 0.67
C VAL A 118 11.31 -0.04 -0.83
N ALA A 119 11.15 -1.26 -1.30
CA ALA A 119 10.74 -1.57 -2.66
C ALA A 119 9.31 -2.11 -2.66
N PHE A 120 8.52 -1.64 -3.62
CA PHE A 120 7.14 -2.09 -3.85
C PHE A 120 7.10 -2.98 -5.08
N LEU A 121 6.67 -4.22 -4.91
CA LEU A 121 6.44 -5.17 -5.99
C LEU A 121 4.96 -5.09 -6.39
N ILE A 122 4.68 -4.55 -7.56
CA ILE A 122 3.33 -4.28 -8.04
C ILE A 122 2.93 -5.37 -9.04
N CYS A 123 1.95 -6.18 -8.68
CA CYS A 123 1.45 -7.22 -9.58
C CYS A 123 0.48 -6.65 -10.61
N GLU A 124 0.77 -6.82 -11.89
CA GLU A 124 -0.10 -6.40 -12.99
C GLU A 124 -1.29 -7.34 -13.19
N GLY A 125 -1.22 -8.57 -12.68
CA GLY A 125 -2.30 -9.55 -12.76
C GLY A 125 -3.41 -9.30 -11.75
N CYS A 126 -3.08 -9.29 -10.44
CA CYS A 126 -4.09 -9.09 -9.38
C CYS A 126 -4.14 -7.65 -8.83
N GLY A 127 -3.26 -6.76 -9.28
CA GLY A 127 -3.17 -5.39 -8.76
C GLY A 127 -2.55 -5.29 -7.36
N GLY A 128 -2.21 -6.40 -6.73
CA GLY A 128 -1.64 -6.45 -5.39
C GLY A 128 -0.26 -5.83 -5.31
N VAL A 129 0.08 -5.31 -4.14
CA VAL A 129 1.37 -4.70 -3.84
C VAL A 129 1.99 -5.38 -2.63
N ASP A 130 3.18 -5.90 -2.82
CA ASP A 130 4.03 -6.40 -1.74
C ASP A 130 5.11 -5.38 -1.43
N GLU A 131 5.36 -5.19 -0.16
CA GLU A 131 6.41 -4.33 0.35
C GLU A 131 7.58 -5.20 0.80
N MET A 132 8.79 -4.83 0.36
CA MET A 132 10.00 -5.51 0.79
C MET A 132 11.09 -4.50 1.15
N SER A 133 11.85 -4.80 2.19
CA SER A 133 13.09 -4.12 2.52
C SER A 133 14.27 -5.06 2.32
N SER A 134 15.39 -4.51 1.85
CA SER A 134 16.60 -5.28 1.60
C SER A 134 17.83 -4.44 1.93
N ALA A 135 18.52 -4.80 2.99
CA ALA A 135 19.75 -4.11 3.38
C ALA A 135 20.86 -4.17 2.29
N PRO A 136 21.05 -5.28 1.54
CA PRO A 136 21.98 -5.29 0.40
C PRO A 136 21.59 -4.28 -0.68
N LEU A 137 20.30 -4.19 -1.02
CA LEU A 137 19.80 -3.23 -2.03
C LEU A 137 20.01 -1.79 -1.57
N GLY A 138 19.69 -1.50 -0.30
CA GLY A 138 19.91 -0.17 0.31
C GLY A 138 21.37 0.24 0.23
N ARG A 139 22.30 -0.64 0.60
CA ARG A 139 23.75 -0.36 0.50
C ARG A 139 24.22 -0.13 -0.93
N ALA A 140 23.73 -0.92 -1.88
CA ALA A 140 24.10 -0.75 -3.29
C ALA A 140 23.65 0.61 -3.82
N LEU A 141 22.40 1.01 -3.50
CA LEU A 141 21.86 2.32 -3.89
C LEU A 141 22.62 3.47 -3.21
N SER A 142 22.89 3.37 -1.90
CA SER A 142 23.66 4.39 -1.18
C SER A 142 25.05 4.56 -1.79
N GLY A 143 25.76 3.48 -2.14
CA GLY A 143 27.07 3.56 -2.79
C GLY A 143 27.02 4.24 -4.15
N LEU A 144 25.96 4.04 -4.93
CA LEU A 144 25.77 4.76 -6.20
C LEU A 144 25.53 6.25 -5.98
N LEU A 145 24.66 6.60 -5.03
CA LEU A 145 24.36 8.01 -4.71
C LEU A 145 25.58 8.75 -4.18
N GLU A 146 26.39 8.11 -3.34
CA GLU A 146 27.65 8.65 -2.83
C GLU A 146 28.66 8.89 -3.96
N ALA A 147 28.81 7.92 -4.88
CA ALA A 147 29.71 8.04 -6.03
C ALA A 147 29.34 9.23 -6.93
N GLU A 148 28.03 9.45 -7.12
CA GLU A 148 27.50 10.57 -7.92
C GLU A 148 27.38 11.87 -7.10
N ARG A 149 27.72 11.88 -5.82
CA ARG A 149 27.53 13.02 -4.89
C ARG A 149 26.09 13.53 -4.88
N PHE A 150 25.13 12.60 -4.99
CA PHE A 150 23.70 12.92 -5.06
C PHE A 150 23.03 12.75 -3.71
N GLU A 151 22.37 13.80 -3.23
CA GLU A 151 21.60 13.78 -1.99
C GLU A 151 20.10 13.60 -2.31
N PRO A 152 19.52 12.42 -2.05
CA PRO A 152 18.13 12.17 -2.35
C PRO A 152 17.21 12.78 -1.28
N HIS A 153 16.18 13.49 -1.70
CA HIS A 153 15.11 13.95 -0.80
C HIS A 153 14.00 12.93 -0.65
N LEU A 154 13.80 12.07 -1.64
CA LEU A 154 12.80 11.00 -1.66
C LEU A 154 13.36 9.80 -2.42
N GLN A 155 13.21 8.62 -1.83
CA GLN A 155 13.57 7.37 -2.49
C GLN A 155 12.34 6.48 -2.55
N VAL A 156 11.89 6.16 -3.76
CA VAL A 156 10.79 5.22 -4.00
C VAL A 156 11.23 4.25 -5.07
N LEU A 157 11.19 2.97 -4.77
CA LEU A 157 11.48 1.92 -5.73
C LEU A 157 10.21 1.12 -6.01
N GLU A 158 9.70 1.21 -7.23
CA GLU A 158 8.50 0.51 -7.68
C GLU A 158 8.88 -0.43 -8.81
N ILE A 159 8.53 -1.71 -8.67
CA ILE A 159 8.83 -2.76 -9.65
C ILE A 159 7.50 -3.39 -10.05
N SER A 160 7.14 -3.27 -11.32
CA SER A 160 5.94 -3.88 -11.89
C SER A 160 6.25 -5.25 -12.50
N GLY A 161 5.34 -6.21 -12.31
CA GLY A 161 5.50 -7.56 -12.81
C GLY A 161 4.33 -8.47 -12.44
N ARG A 162 4.56 -9.76 -12.27
CA ARG A 162 3.56 -10.73 -11.84
C ARG A 162 4.01 -11.46 -10.58
N CYS A 163 3.15 -11.50 -9.56
CA CYS A 163 3.38 -12.27 -8.36
C CYS A 163 3.41 -13.79 -8.66
N ALA A 164 3.88 -14.58 -7.70
CA ALA A 164 4.00 -16.03 -7.86
C ALA A 164 2.67 -16.69 -8.25
N HIS A 165 1.55 -16.25 -7.67
CA HIS A 165 0.20 -16.75 -7.99
C HIS A 165 -0.24 -16.41 -9.41
N CYS A 166 -0.02 -15.17 -9.85
CA CYS A 166 -0.40 -14.73 -11.20
C CYS A 166 0.55 -15.23 -12.29
N ARG A 167 1.69 -15.83 -11.91
CA ARG A 167 2.64 -16.51 -12.82
C ARG A 167 2.34 -17.99 -12.99
N ALA A 168 1.69 -18.60 -11.99
CA ALA A 168 1.31 -20.00 -12.10
C ALA A 168 0.34 -20.17 -13.28
N PRO A 169 0.51 -21.19 -14.14
CA PRO A 169 -0.52 -21.52 -15.11
C PRO A 169 -1.81 -21.85 -14.36
N ALA A 170 -2.95 -21.39 -14.89
CA ALA A 170 -4.25 -21.79 -14.37
C ALA A 170 -4.26 -23.33 -14.27
N PRO A 171 -4.79 -23.93 -13.18
CA PRO A 171 -4.91 -25.37 -13.10
C PRO A 171 -5.67 -25.83 -14.35
N ALA A 172 -5.07 -26.75 -15.10
CA ALA A 172 -5.73 -27.36 -16.24
C ALA A 172 -7.06 -27.90 -15.74
N GLU A 173 -8.16 -27.42 -16.31
CA GLU A 173 -9.48 -27.97 -16.03
C GLU A 173 -9.38 -29.47 -16.27
N ALA A 174 -9.57 -30.24 -15.18
CA ALA A 174 -9.67 -31.68 -15.28
C ALA A 174 -10.92 -31.96 -16.14
N GLY A 175 -10.64 -32.27 -17.40
CA GLY A 175 -11.69 -32.62 -18.36
C GLY A 175 -12.49 -33.78 -17.81
N ALA A 176 -13.79 -33.58 -17.77
CA ALA A 176 -14.76 -34.61 -17.49
C ALA A 176 -14.88 -35.57 -18.69
#